data_7337af268db2e51940493a19832ce06f
#
_entry.id   7337af268db2e51940493a19832ce06f
#
_cell.length_a   1.000
_cell.length_b   1.000
_cell.length_c   1.000
_cell.angle_alpha   90.00
_cell.angle_beta   90.00
_cell.angle_gamma   90.00
#
_symmetry.space_group_name_H-M   'P 1'
#
loop_
_entity.id
_entity.type
_entity.pdbx_description
1 polymer ?
#
loop_
_entity_poly.entity_id
_entity_poly.type
_entity_poly.pdbx_seq_one_letter_code
_entity_poly.pdbx_strand_id
1 'polypeptide(L)'
;FEGTLHKKDYELSITGKGNYPRVVYFSERALGAIKHYLHGRTDDDKALFIRTAGPAGAPLRLTTRAIEHIVRHYAQKAGLPFLATPHTLRHSFATDLLTQGVDLRAVQEFLGHRSIATTQVYTHITSKRLRDIHRAFHSGKNL
;
A
#
# COMPACT_ATOMS: atom_id res chain seq x y z
N PHE A 1 -11.50 1.45 -11.75
CA PHE A 1 -10.51 0.68 -10.98
C PHE A 1 -10.75 -0.81 -11.23
N GLU A 2 -9.77 -1.48 -11.83
CA GLU A 2 -9.90 -2.91 -12.24
C GLU A 2 -9.47 -3.90 -11.13
N GLY A 3 -9.18 -3.44 -9.93
CA GLY A 3 -8.83 -4.29 -8.81
C GLY A 3 -10.07 -4.74 -8.03
N THR A 4 -10.23 -6.05 -7.85
CA THR A 4 -11.30 -6.59 -7.00
C THR A 4 -10.85 -6.48 -5.54
N LEU A 5 -11.43 -5.53 -4.80
CA LEU A 5 -11.30 -5.46 -3.36
C LEU A 5 -12.16 -6.59 -2.75
N HIS A 6 -11.55 -7.66 -2.36
CA HIS A 6 -12.25 -8.73 -1.65
C HIS A 6 -12.65 -8.24 -0.25
N LYS A 7 -13.95 -8.08 -0.06
CA LYS A 7 -14.57 -7.52 1.16
C LYS A 7 -14.19 -8.28 2.45
N LYS A 8 -13.72 -9.51 2.32
CA LYS A 8 -13.44 -10.42 3.44
C LYS A 8 -11.97 -10.39 3.91
N ASP A 9 -11.04 -9.98 3.06
CA ASP A 9 -9.62 -10.26 3.28
C ASP A 9 -8.71 -9.03 3.35
N TYR A 10 -9.26 -7.83 3.16
CA TYR A 10 -8.47 -6.59 3.20
C TYR A 10 -7.23 -6.62 2.27
N GLU A 11 -7.31 -7.34 1.17
CA GLU A 11 -6.22 -7.53 0.23
C GLU A 11 -6.61 -7.15 -1.20
N LEU A 12 -5.60 -6.72 -1.96
CA LEU A 12 -5.73 -6.34 -3.36
C LEU A 12 -4.59 -6.97 -4.15
N SER A 13 -4.92 -7.71 -5.19
CA SER A 13 -3.93 -8.14 -6.16
C SER A 13 -3.64 -7.01 -7.15
N ILE A 14 -2.37 -6.66 -7.29
CA ILE A 14 -1.90 -5.66 -8.24
C ILE A 14 -0.79 -6.24 -9.11
N THR A 15 -0.75 -5.81 -10.37
CA THR A 15 0.35 -6.13 -11.28
C THR A 15 1.41 -5.03 -11.19
N GLY A 16 2.61 -5.40 -10.74
CA GLY A 16 3.74 -4.49 -10.58
C GLY A 16 4.63 -4.40 -11.83
N LYS A 17 5.73 -3.66 -11.70
CA LYS A 17 6.75 -3.55 -12.76
C LYS A 17 7.25 -4.95 -13.19
N GLY A 18 7.26 -5.21 -14.50
CA GLY A 18 7.64 -6.50 -15.08
C GLY A 18 6.52 -7.55 -15.09
N ASN A 19 5.26 -7.11 -15.03
CA ASN A 19 4.06 -7.94 -15.10
C ASN A 19 3.94 -9.02 -14.01
N TYR A 20 4.55 -8.77 -12.83
CA TYR A 20 4.46 -9.70 -11.70
C TYR A 20 3.30 -9.31 -10.79
N PRO A 21 2.38 -10.25 -10.52
CA PRO A 21 1.31 -10.03 -9.56
C PRO A 21 1.90 -9.97 -8.14
N ARG A 22 1.35 -9.08 -7.33
CA ARG A 22 1.65 -9.01 -5.90
C ARG A 22 0.38 -8.66 -5.13
N VAL A 23 0.28 -9.16 -3.92
CA VAL A 23 -0.81 -8.84 -3.01
C VAL A 23 -0.41 -7.68 -2.12
N VAL A 24 -1.32 -6.73 -1.97
CA VAL A 24 -1.20 -5.60 -1.04
C VAL A 24 -2.28 -5.75 0.02
N TYR A 25 -1.91 -5.56 1.28
CA TYR A 25 -2.80 -5.66 2.43
C TYR A 25 -3.18 -4.29 2.95
N PHE A 26 -4.44 -4.13 3.37
CA PHE A 26 -4.95 -2.89 3.94
C PHE A 26 -5.38 -3.11 5.38
N SER A 27 -5.09 -2.15 6.25
CA SER A 27 -5.75 -2.06 7.54
C SER A 27 -7.21 -1.64 7.35
N GLU A 28 -8.08 -1.93 8.33
CA GLU A 28 -9.48 -1.49 8.32
C GLU A 28 -9.60 0.02 8.12
N ARG A 29 -8.72 0.78 8.79
CA ARG A 29 -8.65 2.25 8.69
C ARG A 29 -8.30 2.69 7.28
N ALA A 30 -7.31 2.07 6.64
CA ALA A 30 -6.91 2.39 5.27
C ALA A 30 -8.03 2.06 4.28
N LEU A 31 -8.69 0.91 4.45
CA LEU A 31 -9.80 0.50 3.60
C LEU A 31 -11.00 1.44 3.75
N GLY A 32 -11.31 1.87 4.99
CA GLY A 32 -12.34 2.87 5.26
C GLY A 32 -12.06 4.21 4.56
N ALA A 33 -10.82 4.68 4.63
CA ALA A 33 -10.38 5.90 3.95
C ALA A 33 -10.48 5.78 2.41
N ILE A 34 -10.08 4.64 1.84
CA ILE A 34 -10.20 4.38 0.40
C ILE A 34 -11.69 4.37 -0.02
N LYS A 35 -12.56 3.70 0.73
CA LYS A 35 -14.00 3.67 0.43
C LYS A 35 -14.61 5.07 0.47
N HIS A 36 -14.29 5.86 1.49
CA HIS A 36 -14.75 7.23 1.60
C HIS A 36 -14.27 8.09 0.43
N TYR A 37 -13.01 7.97 0.05
CA TYR A 37 -12.44 8.64 -1.11
C TYR A 37 -13.15 8.25 -2.41
N LEU A 38 -13.36 6.95 -2.66
CA LEU A 38 -14.02 6.45 -3.86
C LEU A 38 -15.50 6.89 -3.94
N HIS A 39 -16.19 6.97 -2.79
CA HIS A 39 -17.57 7.45 -2.74
C HIS A 39 -17.70 8.92 -3.15
N GLY A 40 -16.70 9.73 -2.88
CA GLY A 40 -16.66 11.14 -3.28
C GLY A 40 -16.20 11.40 -4.72
N ARG A 41 -15.83 10.36 -5.48
CA ARG A 41 -15.41 10.51 -6.89
C ARG A 41 -16.60 10.60 -7.82
N THR A 42 -16.48 11.48 -8.81
CA THR A 42 -17.51 11.71 -9.86
C THR A 42 -16.98 11.44 -11.27
N ASP A 43 -15.75 10.91 -11.38
CA ASP A 43 -15.07 10.58 -12.64
C ASP A 43 -15.10 9.07 -12.93
N ASP A 44 -14.86 8.69 -14.19
CA ASP A 44 -14.81 7.29 -14.65
C ASP A 44 -13.38 6.79 -14.89
N ASP A 45 -12.34 7.51 -14.38
CA ASP A 45 -10.95 7.09 -14.60
C ASP A 45 -10.64 5.78 -13.85
N LYS A 46 -9.96 4.86 -14.53
CA LYS A 46 -9.56 3.57 -13.99
C LYS A 46 -8.47 3.65 -12.89
N ALA A 47 -7.79 4.78 -12.76
CA ALA A 47 -6.78 4.96 -11.71
C ALA A 47 -7.44 5.01 -10.32
N LEU A 48 -6.85 4.29 -9.34
CA LEU A 48 -7.34 4.36 -7.96
C LEU A 48 -7.20 5.78 -7.40
N PHE A 49 -6.07 6.43 -7.60
CA PHE A 49 -5.82 7.79 -7.12
C PHE A 49 -5.68 8.76 -8.28
N ILE A 50 -6.46 9.82 -8.23
CA ILE A 50 -6.51 10.87 -9.26
C ILE A 50 -6.17 12.23 -8.67
N ARG A 51 -5.75 13.16 -9.52
CA ARG A 51 -5.65 14.56 -9.18
C ARG A 51 -7.03 15.21 -9.14
N THR A 52 -7.23 16.14 -8.23
CA THR A 52 -8.47 16.93 -8.09
C THR A 52 -8.35 18.31 -8.73
N ALA A 53 -7.16 18.71 -9.16
CA ALA A 53 -6.89 20.01 -9.78
C ALA A 53 -5.85 19.87 -10.91
N GLY A 54 -5.85 20.84 -11.84
CA GLY A 54 -4.91 20.91 -12.94
C GLY A 54 -5.58 21.18 -14.29
N PRO A 55 -4.82 21.23 -15.41
CA PRO A 55 -5.35 21.56 -16.73
C PRO A 55 -6.41 20.58 -17.21
N ALA A 56 -7.44 21.11 -17.90
CA ALA A 56 -8.42 20.28 -18.56
C ALA A 56 -7.75 19.38 -19.61
N GLY A 57 -8.23 18.13 -19.74
CA GLY A 57 -7.70 17.15 -20.70
C GLY A 57 -6.38 16.48 -20.32
N ALA A 58 -5.70 16.90 -19.24
CA ALA A 58 -4.53 16.18 -18.76
C ALA A 58 -4.92 14.88 -18.02
N PRO A 59 -4.07 13.83 -18.06
CA PRO A 59 -4.35 12.57 -17.39
C PRO A 59 -4.70 12.75 -15.91
N LEU A 60 -5.76 12.10 -15.43
CA LEU A 60 -6.22 12.20 -14.05
C LEU A 60 -5.34 11.42 -13.08
N ARG A 61 -4.75 10.31 -13.52
CA ARG A 61 -3.89 9.46 -12.68
C ARG A 61 -2.77 10.26 -12.00
N LEU A 62 -2.61 10.10 -10.70
CA LEU A 62 -1.48 10.65 -9.97
C LEU A 62 -0.16 10.04 -10.44
N THR A 63 0.84 10.90 -10.64
CA THR A 63 2.22 10.46 -10.89
C THR A 63 2.89 10.06 -9.57
N THR A 64 3.96 9.27 -9.63
CA THR A 64 4.80 8.95 -8.48
C THR A 64 5.28 10.22 -7.75
N ARG A 65 5.69 11.24 -8.52
CA ARG A 65 6.12 12.53 -7.98
C ARG A 65 5.01 13.28 -7.24
N ALA A 66 3.77 13.21 -7.73
CA ALA A 66 2.62 13.79 -7.05
C ALA A 66 2.38 13.11 -5.69
N ILE A 67 2.49 11.78 -5.63
CA ILE A 67 2.38 11.03 -4.38
C ILE A 67 3.50 11.39 -3.40
N GLU A 68 4.73 11.54 -3.87
CA GLU A 68 5.87 12.01 -3.05
C GLU A 68 5.61 13.39 -2.46
N HIS A 69 5.07 14.32 -3.27
CA HIS A 69 4.68 15.65 -2.79
C HIS A 69 3.59 15.61 -1.73
N ILE A 70 2.56 14.77 -1.92
CA ILE A 70 1.48 14.58 -0.94
C ILE A 70 2.06 14.08 0.39
N VAL A 71 2.88 13.04 0.37
CA VAL A 71 3.51 12.49 1.58
C VAL A 71 4.34 13.55 2.28
N ARG A 72 5.18 14.27 1.54
CA ARG A 72 6.01 15.35 2.09
C ARG A 72 5.19 16.46 2.72
N HIS A 73 4.13 16.91 2.03
CA HIS A 73 3.23 17.95 2.53
C HIS A 73 2.60 17.56 3.88
N TYR A 74 2.05 16.36 3.96
CA TYR A 74 1.41 15.90 5.20
C TYR A 74 2.41 15.59 6.31
N ALA A 75 3.61 15.13 6.00
CA ALA A 75 4.68 14.96 6.96
C ALA A 75 5.10 16.30 7.59
N GLN A 76 5.26 17.35 6.78
CA GLN A 76 5.53 18.70 7.27
C GLN A 76 4.38 19.24 8.13
N LYS A 77 3.14 19.05 7.67
CA LYS A 77 1.94 19.45 8.41
C LYS A 77 1.81 18.73 9.75
N ALA A 78 2.28 17.50 9.85
CA ALA A 78 2.35 16.71 11.07
C ALA A 78 3.55 17.08 11.97
N GLY A 79 4.38 18.05 11.58
CA GLY A 79 5.53 18.51 12.36
C GLY A 79 6.71 17.52 12.37
N LEU A 80 6.81 16.61 11.41
CA LEU A 80 7.94 15.69 11.35
C LEU A 80 9.23 16.45 11.02
N PRO A 81 10.35 16.23 11.76
CA PRO A 81 11.58 16.97 11.61
C PRO A 81 12.41 16.61 10.37
N PHE A 82 11.95 15.65 9.58
CA PHE A 82 12.65 15.16 8.40
C PHE A 82 11.72 15.10 7.18
N LEU A 83 12.31 15.09 6.00
CA LEU A 83 11.57 14.94 4.74
C LEU A 83 11.11 13.48 4.58
N ALA A 84 9.89 13.19 5.01
CA ALA A 84 9.30 11.87 4.78
C ALA A 84 8.96 11.67 3.30
N THR A 85 9.24 10.48 2.82
CA THR A 85 8.93 10.02 1.46
C THR A 85 8.16 8.70 1.54
N PRO A 86 7.53 8.22 0.47
CA PRO A 86 6.95 6.87 0.43
C PRO A 86 7.99 5.78 0.80
N HIS A 87 9.26 5.96 0.43
CA HIS A 87 10.35 5.06 0.83
C HIS A 87 10.63 5.10 2.33
N THR A 88 10.61 6.27 2.94
CA THR A 88 10.76 6.42 4.39
C THR A 88 9.64 5.70 5.13
N LEU A 89 8.38 5.90 4.71
CA LEU A 89 7.23 5.21 5.31
C LEU A 89 7.34 3.69 5.17
N ARG A 90 7.76 3.21 4.00
CA ARG A 90 8.00 1.80 3.75
C ARG A 90 9.11 1.23 4.63
N HIS A 91 10.20 1.99 4.83
CA HIS A 91 11.29 1.59 5.71
C HIS A 91 10.85 1.53 7.17
N SER A 92 10.10 2.53 7.62
CA SER A 92 9.53 2.56 8.98
C SER A 92 8.60 1.37 9.23
N PHE A 93 7.73 1.04 8.27
CA PHE A 93 6.87 -0.14 8.34
C PHE A 93 7.68 -1.44 8.45
N ALA A 94 8.73 -1.60 7.63
CA ALA A 94 9.61 -2.78 7.69
C ALA A 94 10.32 -2.89 9.04
N THR A 95 10.84 -1.77 9.54
CA THR A 95 11.54 -1.70 10.85
C THR A 95 10.58 -2.03 11.99
N ASP A 96 9.36 -1.51 11.96
CA ASP A 96 8.33 -1.80 12.95
C ASP A 96 8.02 -3.31 13.02
N LEU A 97 7.77 -3.95 11.87
CA LEU A 97 7.54 -5.39 11.81
C LEU A 97 8.73 -6.21 12.37
N LEU A 98 9.96 -5.84 12.01
CA LEU A 98 11.15 -6.52 12.50
C LEU A 98 11.31 -6.34 14.01
N THR A 99 11.05 -5.15 14.54
CA THR A 99 11.10 -4.87 15.98
C THR A 99 10.07 -5.68 16.76
N GLN A 100 8.93 -5.95 16.15
CA GLN A 100 7.88 -6.80 16.71
C GLN A 100 8.18 -8.32 16.54
N GLY A 101 9.36 -8.68 16.04
CA GLY A 101 9.80 -10.07 15.91
C GLY A 101 9.28 -10.79 14.66
N VAL A 102 8.77 -10.05 13.67
CA VAL A 102 8.41 -10.66 12.38
C VAL A 102 9.67 -11.07 11.64
N ASP A 103 9.68 -12.28 11.12
CA ASP A 103 10.81 -12.82 10.37
C ASP A 103 11.16 -11.94 9.15
N LEU A 104 12.45 -11.71 8.93
CA LEU A 104 12.98 -10.88 7.85
C LEU A 104 12.46 -11.31 6.46
N ARG A 105 12.31 -12.60 6.24
CA ARG A 105 11.81 -13.14 4.98
C ARG A 105 10.35 -12.78 4.75
N ALA A 106 9.53 -12.85 5.80
CA ALA A 106 8.14 -12.39 5.75
C ALA A 106 8.05 -10.90 5.45
N VAL A 107 8.91 -10.08 6.07
CA VAL A 107 8.99 -8.64 5.78
C VAL A 107 9.40 -8.37 4.33
N GLN A 108 10.37 -9.11 3.79
CA GLN A 108 10.76 -8.99 2.37
C GLN A 108 9.61 -9.32 1.42
N GLU A 109 8.80 -10.34 1.73
CA GLU A 109 7.62 -10.70 0.96
C GLU A 109 6.54 -9.62 1.02
N PHE A 110 6.25 -9.06 2.19
CA PHE A 110 5.35 -7.89 2.35
C PHE A 110 5.79 -6.71 1.49
N LEU A 111 7.08 -6.46 1.45
CA LEU A 111 7.64 -5.38 0.65
C LEU A 111 7.69 -5.71 -0.84
N GLY A 112 7.48 -6.96 -1.23
CA GLY A 112 7.60 -7.39 -2.63
C GLY A 112 9.01 -7.20 -3.17
N HIS A 113 10.04 -7.40 -2.35
CA HIS A 113 11.43 -7.33 -2.78
C HIS A 113 11.80 -8.57 -3.61
N ARG A 114 12.28 -8.30 -4.81
CA ARG A 114 12.68 -9.26 -5.82
C ARG A 114 14.01 -9.90 -5.45
N SER A 115 14.00 -10.93 -4.65
CA SER A 115 15.09 -11.92 -4.65
C SER A 115 14.60 -13.16 -3.95
N ILE A 116 14.18 -14.12 -4.72
CA ILE A 116 14.38 -15.56 -4.56
C ILE A 116 13.53 -16.25 -5.64
N ALA A 117 14.22 -16.89 -6.55
CA ALA A 117 13.66 -17.78 -7.57
C ALA A 117 13.12 -19.04 -6.91
N THR A 118 11.86 -19.06 -6.48
CA THR A 118 11.08 -20.30 -6.24
C THR A 118 9.65 -19.94 -5.79
N THR A 119 8.88 -19.28 -6.64
CA THR A 119 7.58 -18.71 -6.22
C THR A 119 6.37 -19.52 -6.69
N GLN A 120 6.51 -20.77 -7.15
CA GLN A 120 5.35 -21.48 -7.69
C GLN A 120 4.61 -22.43 -6.74
N VAL A 121 5.13 -22.73 -5.57
CA VAL A 121 4.53 -23.72 -4.65
C VAL A 121 3.98 -23.09 -3.35
N TYR A 122 4.33 -21.85 -3.01
CA TYR A 122 4.05 -21.25 -1.69
C TYR A 122 2.98 -20.16 -1.69
N THR A 123 2.37 -19.80 -2.81
CA THR A 123 1.48 -18.65 -2.91
C THR A 123 0.28 -18.68 -1.96
N HIS A 124 -0.34 -19.84 -1.75
CA HIS A 124 -1.52 -19.92 -0.87
C HIS A 124 -1.18 -19.94 0.63
N ILE A 125 -0.11 -20.62 1.02
CA ILE A 125 0.30 -20.73 2.44
C ILE A 125 0.94 -19.42 2.90
N THR A 126 1.76 -18.83 2.06
CA THR A 126 2.43 -17.55 2.29
C THR A 126 1.44 -16.41 2.46
N SER A 127 0.43 -16.32 1.60
CA SER A 127 -0.54 -15.24 1.66
C SER A 127 -1.40 -15.27 2.95
N LYS A 128 -1.77 -16.47 3.44
CA LYS A 128 -2.49 -16.61 4.70
C LYS A 128 -1.62 -16.17 5.88
N ARG A 129 -0.37 -16.63 5.93
CA ARG A 129 0.58 -16.28 7.00
C ARG A 129 0.87 -14.78 7.02
N LEU A 130 1.09 -14.16 5.86
CA LEU A 130 1.31 -12.71 5.72
C LEU A 130 0.08 -11.91 6.18
N ARG A 131 -1.12 -12.38 5.86
CA ARG A 131 -2.38 -11.75 6.32
C ARG A 131 -2.52 -11.80 7.84
N ASP A 132 -2.23 -12.95 8.44
CA ASP A 132 -2.32 -13.12 9.89
C ASP A 132 -1.28 -12.25 10.62
N ILE A 133 -0.07 -12.17 10.10
CA ILE A 133 1.00 -11.27 10.58
C ILE A 133 0.56 -9.81 10.45
N HIS A 134 0.05 -9.39 9.29
CA HIS A 134 -0.43 -8.03 9.09
C HIS A 134 -1.54 -7.67 10.08
N ARG A 135 -2.50 -8.56 10.31
CA ARG A 135 -3.57 -8.35 11.30
C ARG A 135 -3.06 -8.26 12.73
N ALA A 136 -2.06 -9.09 13.08
CA ALA A 136 -1.48 -9.11 14.42
C ALA A 136 -0.64 -7.86 14.74
N PHE A 137 0.14 -7.38 13.76
CA PHE A 137 1.17 -6.37 14.00
C PHE A 137 0.87 -4.99 13.39
N HIS A 138 -0.11 -4.88 12.51
CA HIS A 138 -0.42 -3.60 11.83
C HIS A 138 -1.93 -3.32 11.78
N SER A 139 -2.66 -3.71 12.82
CA SER A 139 -4.12 -3.51 12.89
C SER A 139 -4.54 -2.05 13.13
N GLY A 140 -3.62 -1.15 13.41
CA GLY A 140 -3.92 0.25 13.73
C GLY A 140 -4.71 0.45 15.03
N LYS A 141 -4.78 -0.58 15.88
CA LYS A 141 -5.53 -0.52 17.14
C LYS A 141 -4.77 0.15 18.28
N ASN A 142 -3.49 0.47 18.09
CA ASN A 142 -2.61 1.04 19.11
C ASN A 142 -2.16 2.48 18.79
N LEU A 143 -2.99 3.25 18.06
CA LEU A 143 -2.80 4.70 17.90
C LEU A 143 -4.09 5.44 18.22
#